data_d95c304a773f7f6fdd296f7140908755
#
_entry.id   d95c304a773f7f6fdd296f7140908755
#
_cell.length_a   1.000
_cell.length_b   1.000
_cell.length_c   1.000
_cell.angle_alpha   90.00
_cell.angle_beta   90.00
_cell.angle_gamma   90.00
#
_symmetry.space_group_name_H-M   'P 1'
#
loop_
_entity.id
_entity.type
_entity.pdbx_description
1 polymer ?
#
loop_
_entity_poly.entity_id
_entity_poly.type
_entity_poly.pdbx_seq_one_letter_code
_entity_poly.pdbx_strand_id
1 'polypeptide(L)' 'MAKILIVDDEPRIRELIHEHLQYAGYICEEAGDGSAALAQLSGGGFDLVILD' A
#
# COMPACT_ATOMS: atom_id res chain seq x y z
N MET A 1 14.53 4.31 -2.45
CA MET A 1 13.73 3.15 -2.10
C MET A 1 12.35 3.26 -2.72
N ALA A 2 11.81 2.15 -3.19
CA ALA A 2 10.47 2.15 -3.79
C ALA A 2 9.41 2.35 -2.71
N LYS A 3 8.41 3.14 -3.03
CA LYS A 3 7.27 3.39 -2.17
C LYS A 3 6.05 2.70 -2.78
N ILE A 4 5.40 1.85 -1.99
CA ILE A 4 4.32 0.99 -2.46
C ILE A 4 3.05 1.29 -1.68
N LEU A 5 1.94 1.43 -2.42
CA LEU A 5 0.62 1.54 -1.82
C LEU A 5 -0.07 0.18 -1.93
N ILE A 6 -0.53 -0.34 -0.81
CA ILE A 6 -1.23 -1.62 -0.72
C ILE A 6 -2.72 -1.34 -0.51
N VAL A 7 -3.54 -1.75 -1.47
CA VAL A 7 -4.99 -1.52 -1.41
C VAL A 7 -5.69 -2.87 -1.30
N ASP A 8 -6.30 -3.10 -0.16
CA ASP A 8 -7.03 -4.34 0.12
C ASP A 8 -8.09 -4.04 1.17
N ASP A 9 -9.30 -4.54 0.99
CA ASP A 9 -10.39 -4.33 1.94
C ASP A 9 -10.29 -5.23 3.17
N GLU A 10 -9.42 -6.24 3.12
CA GLU A 10 -9.17 -7.11 4.26
C GLU A 10 -7.95 -6.64 5.06
N PRO A 11 -8.14 -6.10 6.27
CA PRO A 11 -7.02 -5.56 7.04
C PRO A 11 -5.91 -6.58 7.32
N ARG A 12 -6.27 -7.84 7.53
CA ARG A 12 -5.27 -8.87 7.84
C ARG A 12 -4.36 -9.18 6.67
N ILE A 13 -4.93 -9.26 5.48
CA ILE A 13 -4.17 -9.50 4.25
C ILE A 13 -3.28 -8.30 3.95
N ARG A 14 -3.86 -7.11 4.05
CA ARG A 14 -3.14 -5.86 3.82
C ARG A 14 -1.93 -5.73 4.75
N GLU A 15 -2.15 -6.02 6.03
CA GLU A 15 -1.10 -5.95 7.04
C GLU A 15 0.00 -6.97 6.76
N LEU A 16 -0.37 -8.17 6.35
CA LEU A 16 0.59 -9.22 6.04
C LEU A 16 1.48 -8.83 4.85
N ILE A 17 0.88 -8.30 3.81
CA ILE A 17 1.63 -7.81 2.64
C ILE A 17 2.58 -6.68 3.06
N HIS A 18 2.08 -5.76 3.88
CA HIS A 18 2.87 -4.65 4.39
C HIS A 18 4.12 -5.17 5.11
N GLU A 19 3.95 -6.11 6.01
CA GLU A 19 5.06 -6.66 6.78
C GLU A 19 6.12 -7.29 5.88
N HIS A 20 5.70 -8.10 4.91
CA HIS A 20 6.62 -8.75 3.99
C HIS A 20 7.40 -7.75 3.15
N LEU A 21 6.73 -6.76 2.62
CA LEU A 21 7.39 -5.75 1.78
C LEU A 21 8.29 -4.85 2.58
N GLN A 22 7.87 -4.48 3.78
CA GLN A 22 8.69 -3.66 4.66
C GLN A 22 9.96 -4.40 5.05
N TYR A 23 9.86 -5.68 5.33
CA TYR A 23 11.02 -6.51 5.65
C TYR A 23 11.99 -6.58 4.47
N ALA A 24 11.47 -6.54 3.26
CA ALA A 24 12.29 -6.55 2.04
C ALA A 24 12.93 -5.19 1.74
N GLY A 25 12.62 -4.15 2.51
CA GLY A 25 13.24 -2.84 2.38
C GLY A 25 12.41 -1.79 1.66
N TYR A 26 11.15 -2.09 1.35
CA TYR A 26 10.26 -1.11 0.69
C TYR A 26 9.57 -0.24 1.71
N ILE A 27 9.22 0.98 1.28
CA ILE A 27 8.37 1.87 2.06
C ILE A 27 6.93 1.58 1.67
N CYS A 28 6.08 1.27 2.64
CA CYS A 28 4.71 0.85 2.35
C CYS A 28 3.69 1.73 3.06
N GLU A 29 2.56 1.97 2.38
CA GLU A 29 1.38 2.56 2.97
C GLU A 29 0.18 1.71 2.60
N GLU A 30 -0.90 1.83 3.35
CA GLU A 30 -2.08 1.00 3.19
C GLU A 30 -3.32 1.83 2.95
N ALA A 31 -4.22 1.29 2.12
CA ALA A 31 -5.54 1.86 1.91
C ALA A 31 -6.56 0.73 1.97
N GLY A 32 -7.68 0.97 2.63
CA GLY A 32 -8.72 -0.05 2.81
C GLY A 32 -9.75 -0.10 1.69
N ASP A 33 -9.79 0.91 0.85
CA ASP A 33 -10.73 0.98 -0.26
C ASP A 33 -10.20 1.93 -1.34
N GLY A 34 -10.94 2.02 -2.46
CA GLY A 34 -10.54 2.85 -3.58
C GLY A 34 -10.51 4.34 -3.27
N SER A 35 -11.42 4.81 -2.42
CA SER A 35 -11.47 6.20 -2.03
C SER A 35 -10.23 6.61 -1.24
N ALA A 36 -9.85 5.79 -0.27
CA ALA A 36 -8.64 6.02 0.50
C ALA A 36 -7.40 5.93 -0.38
N ALA A 37 -7.38 4.99 -1.33
CA ALA A 37 -6.28 4.83 -2.27
C ALA A 37 -6.10 6.08 -3.13
N LEU A 38 -7.20 6.59 -3.68
CA LEU A 38 -7.15 7.80 -4.51
C LEU A 38 -6.64 9.00 -3.72
N ALA A 39 -7.08 9.14 -2.47
CA ALA A 39 -6.63 10.22 -1.62
C ALA A 39 -5.12 10.16 -1.39
N GLN A 40 -4.58 8.98 -1.16
CA GLN A 40 -3.15 8.81 -0.96
C GLN A 40 -2.36 9.01 -2.25
N LEU A 41 -2.88 8.51 -3.37
CA LEU A 41 -2.23 8.68 -4.67
C LEU A 41 -2.17 10.16 -5.08
N SER A 42 -3.15 10.95 -4.66
CA SER A 42 -3.14 12.40 -4.89
C SER A 42 -1.92 13.07 -4.28
N GLY A 43 -1.46 12.56 -3.15
CA GLY A 43 -0.26 13.06 -2.51
C GLY A 43 1.01 12.72 -3.24
N GLY A 44 0.96 11.72 -4.12
CA GLY A 44 2.06 11.33 -4.98
C GLY A 44 3.15 10.52 -4.30
N GLY A 45 4.16 10.19 -5.07
CA GLY A 45 5.35 9.54 -4.55
C GLY A 45 5.32 8.02 -4.53
N PHE A 46 4.27 7.39 -5.05
CA PHE A 46 4.22 5.93 -5.12
C PHE A 46 4.81 5.41 -6.42
N ASP A 47 5.61 4.36 -6.29
CA ASP A 47 6.21 3.69 -7.44
C ASP A 47 5.36 2.52 -7.92
N LEU A 48 4.55 1.95 -7.02
CA LEU A 48 3.75 0.77 -7.32
C LEU A 48 2.49 0.77 -6.46
N VAL A 49 1.40 0.26 -7.02
CA VAL A 49 0.15 0.06 -6.29
C VAL A 49 -0.21 -1.42 -6.41
N ILE A 50 -0.43 -2.06 -5.27
CA ILE A 50 -0.90 -3.44 -5.23
C ILE A 50 -2.40 -3.39 -4.95
N LEU A 51 -3.17 -3.91 -5.89
CA LEU A 51 -4.63 -3.96 -5.79
C LEU A 51 -5.10 -5.39 -5.66
N ASP A 52 -5.98 -5.64 -4.74
CA ASP A 52 -6.66 -6.92 -4.66
C ASP A 52 -8.13 -6.77 -5.04
#